data_9c1fbc6c5be69ff08f62901958589222
#
_entry.id   9c1fbc6c5be69ff08f62901958589222
#
_cell.length_a   1.000
_cell.length_b   1.000
_cell.length_c   1.000
_cell.angle_alpha   90.00
_cell.angle_beta   90.00
_cell.angle_gamma   90.00
#
_symmetry.space_group_name_H-M   'P 1'
#
loop_
_entity.id
_entity.type
_entity.pdbx_description
1 polymer ?
#
loop_
_entity_poly.entity_id
_entity_poly.type
_entity_poly.pdbx_seq_one_letter_code
_entity_poly.pdbx_strand_id
1 'polypeptide(L)'
;ATIIDIGGVKAGPGDDVSVAEEIDRVVPVIAAVRKRHPDVTVSVDTWRAAVAEDAIAAGADLINDTWAGFDPELVEVAGAHRVGYVCSHTGGITPRTRPHRVHYDDVVADVIAETTALAERAVALGVPAQQVFIDPTHDFGKNTYHGLEILRRIDEIVATGWPVLMALSNKDFVGETVNRGVGERVAGTLAATAWAAARGVAAFRVHEVKETVDVIRMTAAIQGTAAPLHTVRGLA
;
A
#
# COMPACT_ATOMS: atom_id res chain seq x y z
N ALA A 1 2.01 -14.37 -2.59
CA ALA A 1 2.37 -12.94 -2.63
C ALA A 1 3.68 -12.75 -3.40
N THR A 2 3.81 -11.62 -4.07
CA THR A 2 5.06 -11.21 -4.75
C THR A 2 5.88 -10.26 -3.88
N ILE A 3 5.21 -9.54 -2.98
CA ILE A 3 5.82 -8.66 -1.99
C ILE A 3 5.37 -9.12 -0.60
N ILE A 4 6.28 -9.13 0.36
CA ILE A 4 5.99 -9.34 1.78
C ILE A 4 6.26 -8.02 2.50
N ASP A 5 5.22 -7.44 3.12
CA ASP A 5 5.29 -6.18 3.83
C ASP A 5 5.40 -6.43 5.35
N ILE A 6 6.44 -5.89 5.99
CA ILE A 6 6.80 -6.15 7.37
C ILE A 6 6.79 -4.84 8.16
N GLY A 7 5.90 -4.74 9.15
CA GLY A 7 5.79 -3.57 10.02
C GLY A 7 5.97 -3.91 11.49
N GLY A 8 6.68 -3.06 12.23
CA GLY A 8 6.94 -3.22 13.65
C GLY A 8 5.99 -2.45 14.58
N VAL A 9 5.25 -1.48 14.03
CA VAL A 9 4.39 -0.57 14.80
C VAL A 9 2.98 -0.53 14.20
N LYS A 10 1.99 -0.67 15.07
CA LYS A 10 0.58 -0.52 14.65
C LYS A 10 0.30 0.89 14.18
N ALA A 11 -0.36 1.04 13.05
CA ALA A 11 -0.73 2.34 12.49
C ALA A 11 -1.66 3.18 13.40
N GLY A 12 -2.60 2.53 14.11
CA GLY A 12 -3.50 3.22 15.03
C GLY A 12 -2.86 3.60 16.37
N PRO A 13 -3.59 4.35 17.22
CA PRO A 13 -3.15 4.69 18.58
C PRO A 13 -2.79 3.44 19.39
N GLY A 14 -1.86 3.59 20.32
CA GLY A 14 -1.37 2.53 21.21
C GLY A 14 -0.16 3.01 22.01
N ASP A 15 0.49 2.09 22.73
CA ASP A 15 1.70 2.37 23.49
C ASP A 15 2.83 2.85 22.58
N ASP A 16 3.67 3.73 23.08
CA ASP A 16 4.83 4.21 22.34
C ASP A 16 5.79 3.06 22.09
N VAL A 17 6.31 3.00 20.85
CA VAL A 17 7.32 2.06 20.41
C VAL A 17 8.55 2.87 20.01
N SER A 18 9.66 2.63 20.69
CA SER A 18 10.93 3.31 20.37
C SER A 18 11.47 2.84 19.01
N VAL A 19 12.39 3.62 18.42
CA VAL A 19 13.11 3.25 17.19
C VAL A 19 13.84 1.91 17.39
N ALA A 20 14.56 1.74 18.51
CA ALA A 20 15.28 0.51 18.80
C ALA A 20 14.34 -0.72 18.89
N GLU A 21 13.20 -0.56 19.55
CA GLU A 21 12.20 -1.63 19.65
C GLU A 21 11.58 -1.97 18.29
N GLU A 22 11.34 -1.00 17.42
CA GLU A 22 10.85 -1.25 16.06
C GLU A 22 11.90 -1.99 15.24
N ILE A 23 13.18 -1.60 15.32
CA ILE A 23 14.31 -2.30 14.69
C ILE A 23 14.37 -3.76 15.18
N ASP A 24 14.32 -3.99 16.48
CA ASP A 24 14.35 -5.33 17.08
C ASP A 24 13.18 -6.22 16.60
N ARG A 25 12.05 -5.63 16.25
CA ARG A 25 10.88 -6.35 15.72
C ARG A 25 11.02 -6.69 14.24
N VAL A 26 11.48 -5.75 13.40
CA VAL A 26 11.42 -5.91 11.93
C VAL A 26 12.67 -6.54 11.35
N VAL A 27 13.86 -6.16 11.80
CA VAL A 27 15.13 -6.57 11.20
C VAL A 27 15.35 -8.10 11.23
N PRO A 28 15.11 -8.82 12.34
CA PRO A 28 15.26 -10.27 12.36
C PRO A 28 14.28 -10.99 11.42
N VAL A 29 13.07 -10.45 11.27
CA VAL A 29 12.04 -11.01 10.39
C VAL A 29 12.44 -10.81 8.93
N ILE A 30 12.89 -9.61 8.56
CA ILE A 30 13.38 -9.30 7.21
C ILE A 30 14.53 -10.24 6.82
N ALA A 31 15.54 -10.37 7.67
CA ALA A 31 16.68 -11.26 7.45
C ALA A 31 16.25 -12.73 7.29
N ALA A 32 15.29 -13.19 8.10
CA ALA A 32 14.77 -14.54 8.02
C ALA A 32 13.97 -14.79 6.73
N VAL A 33 13.14 -13.84 6.30
CA VAL A 33 12.41 -13.90 5.03
C VAL A 33 13.38 -13.92 3.87
N ARG A 34 14.34 -13.01 3.81
CA ARG A 34 15.35 -12.93 2.76
C ARG A 34 16.15 -14.24 2.63
N LYS A 35 16.54 -14.81 3.76
CA LYS A 35 17.28 -16.09 3.78
C LYS A 35 16.46 -17.25 3.19
N ARG A 36 15.14 -17.31 3.45
CA ARG A 36 14.28 -18.42 3.01
C ARG A 36 13.74 -18.21 1.60
N HIS A 37 13.55 -16.97 1.21
CA HIS A 37 12.90 -16.55 -0.02
C HIS A 37 13.73 -15.45 -0.70
N PRO A 38 14.89 -15.78 -1.29
CA PRO A 38 15.83 -14.79 -1.83
C PRO A 38 15.23 -13.93 -2.95
N ASP A 39 14.24 -14.47 -3.70
CA ASP A 39 13.66 -13.81 -4.87
C ASP A 39 12.39 -13.00 -4.55
N VAL A 40 11.87 -13.04 -3.32
CA VAL A 40 10.68 -12.27 -2.94
C VAL A 40 11.07 -10.83 -2.65
N THR A 41 10.27 -9.88 -3.10
CA THR A 41 10.43 -8.48 -2.69
C THR A 41 10.01 -8.31 -1.24
N VAL A 42 10.90 -7.74 -0.42
CA VAL A 42 10.63 -7.44 0.98
C VAL A 42 10.40 -5.96 1.15
N SER A 43 9.25 -5.61 1.70
CA SER A 43 8.86 -4.24 2.05
C SER A 43 8.93 -4.04 3.55
N VAL A 44 9.38 -2.87 4.01
CA VAL A 44 9.29 -2.45 5.41
C VAL A 44 8.27 -1.31 5.54
N ASP A 45 7.24 -1.55 6.39
CA ASP A 45 6.23 -0.53 6.75
C ASP A 45 6.75 0.27 7.94
N THR A 46 7.30 1.45 7.67
CA THR A 46 7.83 2.38 8.67
C THR A 46 7.79 3.81 8.16
N TRP A 47 7.71 4.76 9.08
CA TRP A 47 7.86 6.19 8.80
C TRP A 47 9.17 6.79 9.34
N ARG A 48 10.12 5.94 9.77
CA ARG A 48 11.35 6.35 10.45
C ARG A 48 12.57 6.01 9.61
N ALA A 49 13.36 6.99 9.26
CA ALA A 49 14.57 6.82 8.46
C ALA A 49 15.56 5.83 9.09
N ALA A 50 15.80 5.92 10.41
CA ALA A 50 16.70 5.01 11.12
C ALA A 50 16.26 3.55 11.07
N VAL A 51 14.94 3.26 11.10
CA VAL A 51 14.41 1.89 10.95
C VAL A 51 14.60 1.40 9.53
N ALA A 52 14.38 2.27 8.54
CA ALA A 52 14.55 1.92 7.14
C ALA A 52 16.01 1.57 6.79
N GLU A 53 17.00 2.30 7.33
CA GLU A 53 18.42 1.99 7.17
C GLU A 53 18.75 0.57 7.60
N ASP A 54 18.36 0.17 8.81
CA ASP A 54 18.63 -1.17 9.35
C ASP A 54 17.82 -2.25 8.61
N ALA A 55 16.60 -1.94 8.19
CA ALA A 55 15.76 -2.83 7.40
C ALA A 55 16.36 -3.10 6.01
N ILE A 56 16.88 -2.09 5.34
CA ILE A 56 17.57 -2.22 4.04
C ILE A 56 18.85 -3.03 4.22
N ALA A 57 19.64 -2.76 5.25
CA ALA A 57 20.84 -3.54 5.55
C ALA A 57 20.52 -5.02 5.80
N ALA A 58 19.33 -5.34 6.34
CA ALA A 58 18.83 -6.70 6.52
C ALA A 58 18.23 -7.33 5.26
N GLY A 59 18.04 -6.58 4.19
CA GLY A 59 17.57 -7.06 2.88
C GLY A 59 16.17 -6.60 2.46
N ALA A 60 15.66 -5.47 2.96
CA ALA A 60 14.46 -4.84 2.42
C ALA A 60 14.76 -4.18 1.07
N ASP A 61 13.83 -4.30 0.12
CA ASP A 61 13.90 -3.76 -1.24
C ASP A 61 12.99 -2.55 -1.45
N LEU A 62 12.02 -2.35 -0.56
CA LEU A 62 10.96 -1.35 -0.68
C LEU A 62 10.67 -0.74 0.70
N ILE A 63 10.53 0.57 0.75
CA ILE A 63 10.00 1.29 1.93
C ILE A 63 8.53 1.59 1.67
N ASN A 64 7.66 1.11 2.55
CA ASN A 64 6.25 1.47 2.58
C ASN A 64 6.03 2.59 3.60
N ASP A 65 6.12 3.84 3.14
CA ASP A 65 5.87 5.02 3.97
C ASP A 65 4.37 5.31 4.05
N THR A 66 3.71 4.75 5.04
CA THR A 66 2.27 4.94 5.27
C THR A 66 1.91 6.30 5.87
N TRP A 67 2.89 7.18 6.15
CA TRP A 67 2.67 8.47 6.80
C TRP A 67 3.12 9.69 5.98
N ALA A 68 3.15 9.53 4.65
CA ALA A 68 3.25 10.63 3.70
C ALA A 68 4.47 11.55 3.91
N GLY A 69 5.65 10.98 4.12
CA GLY A 69 6.88 11.74 4.32
C GLY A 69 6.93 12.47 5.66
N PHE A 70 6.28 11.96 6.71
CA PHE A 70 6.32 12.54 8.05
C PHE A 70 7.77 12.72 8.56
N ASP A 71 8.62 11.73 8.32
CA ASP A 71 10.07 11.85 8.47
C ASP A 71 10.67 12.20 7.11
N PRO A 72 11.14 13.44 6.91
CA PRO A 72 11.64 13.88 5.60
C PRO A 72 12.94 13.17 5.19
N GLU A 73 13.68 12.57 6.12
CA GLU A 73 14.91 11.83 5.84
C GLU A 73 14.61 10.44 5.26
N LEU A 74 13.41 9.90 5.47
CA LEU A 74 13.04 8.55 5.01
C LEU A 74 13.18 8.38 3.48
N VAL A 75 12.71 9.33 2.71
CA VAL A 75 12.83 9.29 1.24
C VAL A 75 14.28 9.50 0.77
N GLU A 76 15.12 10.21 1.56
CA GLU A 76 16.54 10.38 1.28
C GLU A 76 17.28 9.05 1.45
N VAL A 77 16.94 8.28 2.50
CA VAL A 77 17.42 6.89 2.69
C VAL A 77 17.04 6.02 1.50
N ALA A 78 15.78 6.05 1.06
CA ALA A 78 15.33 5.29 -0.10
C ALA A 78 16.14 5.63 -1.37
N GLY A 79 16.38 6.92 -1.60
CA GLY A 79 17.19 7.41 -2.74
C GLY A 79 18.65 7.00 -2.66
N ALA A 80 19.29 7.14 -1.50
CA ALA A 80 20.69 6.78 -1.27
C ALA A 80 20.95 5.30 -1.54
N HIS A 81 20.05 4.43 -1.08
CA HIS A 81 20.13 2.99 -1.27
C HIS A 81 19.51 2.49 -2.58
N ARG A 82 18.82 3.38 -3.33
CA ARG A 82 18.14 3.06 -4.60
C ARG A 82 17.11 1.94 -4.46
N VAL A 83 16.43 1.86 -3.30
CA VAL A 83 15.32 0.93 -3.05
C VAL A 83 13.99 1.56 -3.45
N GLY A 84 12.94 0.74 -3.59
CA GLY A 84 11.60 1.21 -3.92
C GLY A 84 10.97 2.05 -2.82
N TYR A 85 9.97 2.86 -3.17
CA TYR A 85 9.29 3.75 -2.23
C TYR A 85 7.80 3.86 -2.52
N VAL A 86 6.97 3.78 -1.48
CA VAL A 86 5.53 4.01 -1.56
C VAL A 86 5.22 5.40 -1.04
N CYS A 87 4.67 6.25 -1.90
CA CYS A 87 4.23 7.60 -1.59
C CYS A 87 2.76 7.59 -1.17
N SER A 88 2.48 7.68 0.11
CA SER A 88 1.13 7.63 0.65
C SER A 88 0.53 9.02 0.86
N HIS A 89 -0.80 9.06 1.06
CA HIS A 89 -1.57 10.27 1.32
C HIS A 89 -2.33 10.17 2.63
N THR A 90 -2.08 11.07 3.56
CA THR A 90 -2.69 11.07 4.89
C THR A 90 -3.56 12.30 5.20
N GLY A 91 -3.60 13.29 4.29
CA GLY A 91 -4.27 14.57 4.53
C GLY A 91 -3.68 15.35 5.69
N GLY A 92 -2.36 15.20 5.94
CA GLY A 92 -1.61 15.95 6.95
C GLY A 92 -1.78 15.45 8.38
N ILE A 93 -2.41 14.29 8.61
CA ILE A 93 -2.47 13.71 9.96
C ILE A 93 -1.11 13.13 10.37
N THR A 94 -0.79 13.24 11.66
CA THR A 94 0.47 12.73 12.21
C THR A 94 0.38 11.24 12.55
N PRO A 95 1.52 10.51 12.56
CA PRO A 95 1.56 9.10 12.88
C PRO A 95 0.83 8.73 14.16
N ARG A 96 0.11 7.60 14.11
CA ARG A 96 -0.58 6.98 15.24
C ARG A 96 -1.66 7.83 15.90
N THR A 97 -2.11 8.92 15.26
CA THR A 97 -3.27 9.66 15.71
C THR A 97 -4.57 8.98 15.28
N ARG A 98 -5.67 9.34 15.97
CA ARG A 98 -7.00 8.90 15.51
C ARG A 98 -7.35 9.65 14.22
N PRO A 99 -8.11 9.03 13.31
CA PRO A 99 -8.60 9.72 12.15
C PRO A 99 -9.30 11.02 12.56
N HIS A 100 -8.74 12.15 12.16
CA HIS A 100 -9.43 13.43 12.28
C HIS A 100 -10.37 13.56 11.08
N ARG A 101 -11.42 14.37 11.23
CA ARG A 101 -12.21 14.80 10.08
C ARG A 101 -11.36 15.79 9.27
N VAL A 102 -10.59 15.24 8.33
CA VAL A 102 -9.93 16.06 7.32
C VAL A 102 -11.01 16.51 6.33
N HIS A 103 -11.03 17.79 6.02
CA HIS A 103 -11.90 18.35 5.00
C HIS A 103 -11.13 18.43 3.70
N TYR A 104 -11.75 17.96 2.62
CA TYR A 104 -11.23 18.06 1.26
C TYR A 104 -12.27 18.78 0.40
N ASP A 105 -11.86 19.74 -0.42
CA ASP A 105 -12.69 20.28 -1.49
C ASP A 105 -12.87 19.22 -2.58
N ASP A 106 -11.80 18.50 -2.91
CA ASP A 106 -11.77 17.32 -3.78
C ASP A 106 -10.69 16.35 -3.29
N VAL A 107 -11.11 15.25 -2.66
CA VAL A 107 -10.18 14.26 -2.08
C VAL A 107 -9.31 13.57 -3.12
N VAL A 108 -9.81 13.39 -4.35
CA VAL A 108 -9.06 12.73 -5.43
C VAL A 108 -7.99 13.66 -5.99
N ALA A 109 -8.33 14.91 -6.22
CA ALA A 109 -7.37 15.93 -6.65
C ALA A 109 -6.25 16.14 -5.61
N ASP A 110 -6.60 16.15 -4.33
CA ASP A 110 -5.66 16.27 -3.21
C ASP A 110 -4.71 15.06 -3.15
N VAL A 111 -5.24 13.83 -3.22
CA VAL A 111 -4.46 12.59 -3.33
C VAL A 111 -3.47 12.65 -4.50
N ILE A 112 -3.93 13.02 -5.69
CA ILE A 112 -3.07 13.11 -6.88
C ILE A 112 -1.97 14.13 -6.66
N ALA A 113 -2.29 15.34 -6.18
CA ALA A 113 -1.33 16.41 -6.00
C ALA A 113 -0.22 16.02 -5.00
N GLU A 114 -0.59 15.50 -3.83
CA GLU A 114 0.37 15.14 -2.79
C GLU A 114 1.23 13.93 -3.18
N THR A 115 0.60 12.84 -3.67
CA THR A 115 1.35 11.61 -3.96
C THR A 115 2.25 11.76 -5.18
N THR A 116 1.85 12.52 -6.21
CA THR A 116 2.72 12.76 -7.38
C THR A 116 3.90 13.66 -7.02
N ALA A 117 3.71 14.68 -6.19
CA ALA A 117 4.81 15.53 -5.70
C ALA A 117 5.82 14.73 -4.88
N LEU A 118 5.35 13.81 -4.01
CA LEU A 118 6.23 12.91 -3.27
C LEU A 118 6.97 11.93 -4.20
N ALA A 119 6.30 11.40 -5.22
CA ALA A 119 6.91 10.49 -6.20
C ALA A 119 8.00 11.20 -7.02
N GLU A 120 7.76 12.41 -7.48
CA GLU A 120 8.74 13.24 -8.18
C GLU A 120 9.96 13.55 -7.28
N ARG A 121 9.72 13.89 -6.01
CA ARG A 121 10.77 14.09 -5.03
C ARG A 121 11.58 12.81 -4.81
N ALA A 122 10.96 11.66 -4.66
CA ALA A 122 11.65 10.39 -4.49
C ALA A 122 12.57 10.08 -5.66
N VAL A 123 12.10 10.29 -6.89
CA VAL A 123 12.93 10.11 -8.10
C VAL A 123 14.09 11.12 -8.15
N ALA A 124 13.84 12.39 -7.82
CA ALA A 124 14.88 13.40 -7.77
C ALA A 124 15.98 13.08 -6.74
N LEU A 125 15.66 12.37 -5.67
CA LEU A 125 16.61 11.91 -4.66
C LEU A 125 17.30 10.58 -5.00
N GLY A 126 16.92 9.92 -6.11
CA GLY A 126 17.62 8.73 -6.61
C GLY A 126 16.84 7.42 -6.57
N VAL A 127 15.60 7.41 -6.07
CA VAL A 127 14.73 6.22 -6.15
C VAL A 127 14.45 5.91 -7.63
N PRO A 128 14.63 4.66 -8.09
CA PRO A 128 14.31 4.31 -9.48
C PRO A 128 12.81 4.51 -9.76
N ALA A 129 12.47 5.28 -10.79
CA ALA A 129 11.08 5.66 -11.09
C ALA A 129 10.12 4.45 -11.23
N GLN A 130 10.61 3.33 -11.78
CA GLN A 130 9.85 2.09 -11.93
C GLN A 130 9.59 1.35 -10.61
N GLN A 131 10.19 1.78 -9.51
CA GLN A 131 10.03 1.22 -8.16
C GLN A 131 9.28 2.17 -7.22
N VAL A 132 8.72 3.26 -7.74
CA VAL A 132 7.88 4.18 -6.99
C VAL A 132 6.42 3.78 -7.17
N PHE A 133 5.70 3.69 -6.04
CA PHE A 133 4.25 3.53 -6.01
C PHE A 133 3.61 4.76 -5.38
N ILE A 134 2.39 5.08 -5.78
CA ILE A 134 1.52 6.03 -5.08
C ILE A 134 0.37 5.26 -4.41
N ASP A 135 0.00 5.66 -3.18
CA ASP A 135 -1.09 5.03 -2.41
C ASP A 135 -2.06 6.10 -1.90
N PRO A 136 -3.33 6.06 -2.31
CA PRO A 136 -4.38 6.91 -1.74
C PRO A 136 -4.59 6.73 -0.24
N THR A 137 -4.11 5.66 0.34
CA THR A 137 -4.10 5.31 1.76
C THR A 137 -5.47 5.45 2.42
N HIS A 138 -6.37 4.54 2.09
CA HIS A 138 -7.73 4.48 2.66
C HIS A 138 -7.68 4.43 4.19
N ASP A 139 -8.64 5.07 4.83
CA ASP A 139 -8.83 5.24 6.28
C ASP A 139 -7.81 6.16 6.98
N PHE A 140 -6.77 6.66 6.31
CA PHE A 140 -5.87 7.66 6.87
C PHE A 140 -6.32 9.07 6.46
N GLY A 141 -6.76 9.86 7.43
CA GLY A 141 -7.32 11.19 7.17
C GLY A 141 -8.59 11.19 6.31
N LYS A 142 -9.22 10.05 6.14
CA LYS A 142 -10.37 9.86 5.25
C LYS A 142 -11.51 9.13 5.97
N ASN A 143 -12.74 9.47 5.61
CA ASN A 143 -13.93 8.76 6.02
C ASN A 143 -14.42 7.81 4.91
N THR A 144 -15.49 7.08 5.18
CA THR A 144 -16.09 6.12 4.25
C THR A 144 -16.49 6.75 2.91
N TYR A 145 -17.03 7.97 2.91
CA TYR A 145 -17.41 8.66 1.66
C TYR A 145 -16.20 9.03 0.83
N HIS A 146 -15.10 9.49 1.45
CA HIS A 146 -13.82 9.75 0.77
C HIS A 146 -13.24 8.47 0.17
N GLY A 147 -13.25 7.34 0.93
CA GLY A 147 -12.77 6.05 0.42
C GLY A 147 -13.57 5.56 -0.78
N LEU A 148 -14.89 5.68 -0.74
CA LEU A 148 -15.77 5.34 -1.86
C LEU A 148 -15.60 6.28 -3.06
N GLU A 149 -15.36 7.59 -2.83
CA GLU A 149 -15.09 8.56 -3.89
C GLU A 149 -13.78 8.24 -4.62
N ILE A 150 -12.72 7.94 -3.89
CA ILE A 150 -11.44 7.50 -4.46
C ILE A 150 -11.63 6.26 -5.34
N LEU A 151 -12.39 5.26 -4.89
CA LEU A 151 -12.67 4.07 -5.69
C LEU A 151 -13.50 4.37 -6.94
N ARG A 152 -14.48 5.28 -6.86
CA ARG A 152 -15.26 5.70 -8.04
C ARG A 152 -14.40 6.37 -9.10
N ARG A 153 -13.43 7.17 -8.67
CA ARG A 153 -12.58 8.00 -9.53
C ARG A 153 -11.14 7.49 -9.63
N ILE A 154 -10.92 6.20 -9.33
CA ILE A 154 -9.57 5.61 -9.35
C ILE A 154 -8.89 5.72 -10.72
N ASP A 155 -9.65 5.79 -11.79
CA ASP A 155 -9.14 6.00 -13.15
C ASP A 155 -8.31 7.29 -13.26
N GLU A 156 -8.68 8.37 -12.52
CA GLU A 156 -7.95 9.63 -12.50
C GLU A 156 -6.56 9.47 -11.83
N ILE A 157 -6.50 8.68 -10.74
CA ILE A 157 -5.24 8.40 -10.05
C ILE A 157 -4.33 7.51 -10.93
N VAL A 158 -4.90 6.48 -11.55
CA VAL A 158 -4.15 5.61 -12.49
C VAL A 158 -3.66 6.40 -13.71
N ALA A 159 -4.43 7.38 -14.19
CA ALA A 159 -4.06 8.24 -15.32
C ALA A 159 -2.83 9.13 -15.05
N THR A 160 -2.38 9.27 -13.79
CA THR A 160 -1.11 9.95 -13.47
C THR A 160 0.11 9.24 -14.06
N GLY A 161 -0.01 7.96 -14.39
CA GLY A 161 1.06 7.12 -14.92
C GLY A 161 1.95 6.49 -13.84
N TRP A 162 1.82 6.87 -12.57
CA TRP A 162 2.50 6.20 -11.48
C TRP A 162 1.79 4.88 -11.13
N PRO A 163 2.54 3.79 -10.83
CA PRO A 163 1.95 2.56 -10.32
C PRO A 163 1.18 2.81 -9.03
N VAL A 164 -0.11 2.44 -9.00
CA VAL A 164 -0.96 2.62 -7.82
C VAL A 164 -0.94 1.36 -6.96
N LEU A 165 -0.65 1.54 -5.67
CA LEU A 165 -0.83 0.53 -4.63
C LEU A 165 -2.07 0.86 -3.82
N MET A 166 -2.87 -0.14 -3.43
CA MET A 166 -4.03 0.05 -2.57
C MET A 166 -4.06 -0.96 -1.43
N ALA A 167 -4.28 -0.47 -0.21
CA ALA A 167 -4.50 -1.28 0.98
C ALA A 167 -5.98 -1.22 1.38
N LEU A 168 -6.80 -2.13 0.84
CA LEU A 168 -8.26 -2.14 1.03
C LEU A 168 -8.74 -3.17 2.08
N SER A 169 -7.86 -4.12 2.43
CA SER A 169 -8.23 -5.29 3.24
C SER A 169 -8.69 -4.89 4.64
N ASN A 170 -9.92 -5.31 4.96
CA ASN A 170 -10.57 -5.13 6.26
C ASN A 170 -10.71 -3.68 6.76
N LYS A 171 -10.59 -2.69 5.86
CA LYS A 171 -10.69 -1.27 6.17
C LYS A 171 -12.09 -0.87 6.64
N ASP A 172 -12.17 0.22 7.41
CA ASP A 172 -13.43 0.65 8.03
C ASP A 172 -14.47 1.10 7.00
N PHE A 173 -14.06 1.73 5.90
CA PHE A 173 -14.98 2.08 4.82
C PHE A 173 -15.72 0.86 4.23
N VAL A 174 -15.05 -0.32 4.16
CA VAL A 174 -15.70 -1.57 3.74
C VAL A 174 -16.72 -2.01 4.79
N GLY A 175 -16.29 -2.08 6.05
CA GLY A 175 -17.15 -2.51 7.15
C GLY A 175 -18.40 -1.66 7.29
N GLU A 176 -18.25 -0.34 7.22
CA GLU A 176 -19.36 0.63 7.30
C GLU A 176 -20.29 0.50 6.09
N THR A 177 -19.76 0.32 4.88
CA THR A 177 -20.58 0.18 3.67
C THR A 177 -21.47 -1.06 3.70
N VAL A 178 -20.95 -2.20 4.19
CA VAL A 178 -21.70 -3.47 4.19
C VAL A 178 -22.29 -3.83 5.55
N ASN A 179 -22.15 -2.96 6.56
CA ASN A 179 -22.56 -3.18 7.95
C ASN A 179 -21.98 -4.50 8.51
N ARG A 180 -20.65 -4.64 8.49
CA ARG A 180 -19.93 -5.82 8.98
C ARG A 180 -18.78 -5.45 9.91
N GLY A 181 -18.62 -6.29 10.94
CA GLY A 181 -17.50 -6.21 11.88
C GLY A 181 -16.17 -6.64 11.25
N VAL A 182 -15.08 -6.39 11.98
CA VAL A 182 -13.75 -6.89 11.62
C VAL A 182 -13.78 -8.42 11.54
N GLY A 183 -13.21 -9.00 10.50
CA GLY A 183 -13.25 -10.45 10.22
C GLY A 183 -14.42 -10.90 9.33
N GLU A 184 -15.43 -10.05 9.10
CA GLU A 184 -16.57 -10.35 8.23
C GLU A 184 -16.57 -9.52 6.93
N ARG A 185 -15.48 -8.80 6.66
CA ARG A 185 -15.35 -7.81 5.57
C ARG A 185 -14.75 -8.38 4.27
N VAL A 186 -14.44 -9.67 4.23
CA VAL A 186 -13.72 -10.30 3.10
C VAL A 186 -14.45 -10.09 1.78
N ALA A 187 -15.75 -10.36 1.72
CA ALA A 187 -16.53 -10.19 0.48
C ALA A 187 -16.52 -8.73 -0.04
N GLY A 188 -16.70 -7.75 0.87
CA GLY A 188 -16.63 -6.33 0.51
C GLY A 188 -15.22 -5.92 0.07
N THR A 189 -14.19 -6.40 0.76
CA THR A 189 -12.78 -6.20 0.39
C THR A 189 -12.50 -6.72 -1.02
N LEU A 190 -12.91 -7.95 -1.32
CA LEU A 190 -12.71 -8.58 -2.63
C LEU A 190 -13.46 -7.85 -3.75
N ALA A 191 -14.67 -7.36 -3.48
CA ALA A 191 -15.44 -6.55 -4.43
C ALA A 191 -14.72 -5.22 -4.75
N ALA A 192 -14.23 -4.49 -3.73
CA ALA A 192 -13.46 -3.27 -3.91
C ALA A 192 -12.13 -3.55 -4.65
N THR A 193 -11.47 -4.67 -4.36
CA THR A 193 -10.25 -5.11 -5.04
C THR A 193 -10.50 -5.41 -6.51
N ALA A 194 -11.56 -6.16 -6.85
CA ALA A 194 -11.94 -6.44 -8.24
C ALA A 194 -12.23 -5.15 -9.02
N TRP A 195 -12.95 -4.21 -8.40
CA TRP A 195 -13.25 -2.90 -8.99
C TRP A 195 -11.97 -2.11 -9.31
N ALA A 196 -11.05 -2.03 -8.36
CA ALA A 196 -9.79 -1.31 -8.52
C ALA A 196 -8.84 -2.01 -9.52
N ALA A 197 -8.73 -3.35 -9.46
CA ALA A 197 -7.92 -4.14 -10.39
C ALA A 197 -8.40 -3.98 -11.84
N ALA A 198 -9.72 -3.96 -12.06
CA ALA A 198 -10.31 -3.74 -13.39
C ALA A 198 -9.98 -2.35 -13.97
N ARG A 199 -9.55 -1.40 -13.14
CA ARG A 199 -9.19 -0.04 -13.51
C ARG A 199 -7.69 0.24 -13.52
N GLY A 200 -6.86 -0.79 -13.41
CA GLY A 200 -5.42 -0.68 -13.61
C GLY A 200 -4.61 -0.41 -12.35
N VAL A 201 -5.18 -0.60 -11.15
CA VAL A 201 -4.39 -0.59 -9.92
C VAL A 201 -3.34 -1.70 -9.97
N ALA A 202 -2.07 -1.34 -9.73
CA ALA A 202 -0.92 -2.20 -9.97
C ALA A 202 -0.62 -3.18 -8.82
N ALA A 203 -0.89 -2.78 -7.58
CA ALA A 203 -0.57 -3.59 -6.40
C ALA A 203 -1.64 -3.48 -5.32
N PHE A 204 -1.80 -4.57 -4.55
CA PHE A 204 -2.74 -4.63 -3.42
C PHE A 204 -2.03 -5.17 -2.18
N ARG A 205 -2.08 -4.42 -1.08
CA ARG A 205 -1.66 -4.86 0.24
C ARG A 205 -2.85 -5.50 0.95
N VAL A 206 -2.75 -6.80 1.25
CA VAL A 206 -3.90 -7.60 1.67
C VAL A 206 -3.53 -8.60 2.77
N HIS A 207 -4.54 -9.05 3.52
CA HIS A 207 -4.41 -10.15 4.48
C HIS A 207 -4.84 -11.49 3.83
N GLU A 208 -5.92 -11.47 3.03
CA GLU A 208 -6.49 -12.63 2.34
C GLU A 208 -5.80 -12.83 0.98
N VAL A 209 -4.53 -13.26 1.01
CA VAL A 209 -3.66 -13.31 -0.19
C VAL A 209 -4.23 -14.25 -1.26
N LYS A 210 -4.65 -15.45 -0.86
CA LYS A 210 -5.15 -16.46 -1.81
C LYS A 210 -6.39 -15.97 -2.55
N GLU A 211 -7.38 -15.51 -1.81
CA GLU A 211 -8.66 -15.01 -2.30
C GLU A 211 -8.44 -13.79 -3.21
N THR A 212 -7.53 -12.90 -2.81
CA THR A 212 -7.18 -11.72 -3.61
C THR A 212 -6.52 -12.10 -4.93
N VAL A 213 -5.59 -13.06 -4.92
CA VAL A 213 -4.95 -13.55 -6.16
C VAL A 213 -5.98 -14.15 -7.10
N ASP A 214 -6.94 -14.92 -6.58
CA ASP A 214 -8.02 -15.51 -7.38
C ASP A 214 -8.92 -14.42 -8.00
N VAL A 215 -9.25 -13.37 -7.23
CA VAL A 215 -10.01 -12.21 -7.73
C VAL A 215 -9.25 -11.46 -8.83
N ILE A 216 -7.98 -11.16 -8.63
CA ILE A 216 -7.16 -10.44 -9.63
C ILE A 216 -7.05 -11.26 -10.92
N ARG A 217 -6.80 -12.57 -10.81
CA ARG A 217 -6.75 -13.46 -11.97
C ARG A 217 -8.08 -13.54 -12.72
N MET A 218 -9.19 -13.64 -11.97
CA MET A 218 -10.52 -13.66 -12.57
C MET A 218 -10.83 -12.34 -13.27
N THR A 219 -10.49 -11.21 -12.66
CA THR A 219 -10.64 -9.87 -13.26
C THR A 219 -9.84 -9.76 -14.56
N ALA A 220 -8.58 -10.18 -14.56
CA ALA A 220 -7.72 -10.16 -15.75
C ALA A 220 -8.26 -11.06 -16.87
N ALA A 221 -8.80 -12.24 -16.52
CA ALA A 221 -9.42 -13.13 -17.49
C ALA A 221 -10.70 -12.56 -18.10
N ILE A 222 -11.55 -11.88 -17.30
CA ILE A 222 -12.76 -11.18 -17.77
C ILE A 222 -12.38 -10.05 -18.75
N GLN A 223 -11.30 -9.31 -18.46
CA GLN A 223 -10.79 -8.23 -19.31
C GLN A 223 -10.08 -8.74 -20.58
N GLY A 224 -9.81 -10.04 -20.67
CA GLY A 224 -9.05 -10.63 -21.78
C GLY A 224 -7.55 -10.35 -21.75
N THR A 225 -7.02 -9.82 -20.64
CA THR A 225 -5.58 -9.53 -20.44
C THR A 225 -4.78 -10.75 -19.99
N ALA A 226 -5.45 -11.81 -19.51
CA ALA A 226 -4.84 -13.07 -19.14
C ALA A 226 -5.73 -14.25 -19.60
N ALA A 227 -5.11 -15.34 -20.03
CA ALA A 227 -5.83 -16.58 -20.32
C ALA A 227 -6.22 -17.30 -19.01
N PRO A 228 -7.33 -18.09 -19.00
CA PRO A 228 -7.62 -19.00 -17.91
C PRO A 228 -6.47 -19.98 -17.67
N LEU A 229 -6.16 -20.28 -16.40
CA LEU A 229 -5.07 -21.19 -16.04
C LEU A 229 -5.31 -22.64 -16.53
N HIS A 230 -6.57 -23.02 -16.64
CA HIS A 230 -6.97 -24.35 -17.04
C HIS A 230 -8.34 -24.31 -17.72
N THR A 231 -8.45 -24.89 -18.91
CA THR A 231 -9.69 -24.95 -19.68
C THR A 231 -9.94 -26.38 -20.11
N VAL A 232 -11.08 -26.94 -19.75
CA VAL A 232 -11.53 -28.28 -20.20
C VAL A 232 -12.95 -28.25 -20.78
N ARG A 233 -13.75 -27.26 -20.38
CA ARG A 233 -15.14 -27.18 -20.80
C ARG A 233 -15.27 -26.52 -22.17
N GLY A 234 -15.96 -27.18 -23.10
CA GLY A 234 -16.19 -26.65 -24.45
C GLY A 234 -14.98 -26.69 -25.39
N LEU A 235 -13.91 -27.38 -24.98
CA LEU A 235 -12.78 -27.71 -25.84
C LEU A 235 -12.97 -29.17 -26.32
N ALA A 236 -13.83 -29.36 -27.30
CA ALA A 236 -13.97 -30.61 -28.02
C ALA A 236 -13.20 -30.55 -29.33
#